data_95b0f279b4e82138ac392bbbe6f06e63
#
_entry.id   95b0f279b4e82138ac392bbbe6f06e63
#
_cell.length_a   1.000
_cell.length_b   1.000
_cell.length_c   1.000
_cell.angle_alpha   90.00
_cell.angle_beta   90.00
_cell.angle_gamma   90.00
#
_symmetry.space_group_name_H-M   'P 1'
#
loop_
_entity.id
_entity.type
_entity.pdbx_description
1 polymer ?
#
loop_
_entity_poly.entity_id
_entity_poly.type
_entity_poly.pdbx_seq_one_letter_code
_entity_poly.pdbx_strand_id
1 'polypeptide(L)'
;MNPEERSLLETLDVMLRSRSIRAQIDPIADRVTRSLASEPTAAMAWEPIPLSVFGEGLPAVIRSSWVFILRAGATTGAERHPNSYQRMVSYRASGDLQTGGEGIWQSNPLVSDPGAGIEKRWISVPPNVWHQAAVSDRDWVVVSFHTVPAHELIEETPAAEDAGRTRRRHYVVADGSALEKVNLSEKLFGWNKASS
;
A
#
# COMPACT_ATOMS: atom_id res chain seq x y z
N MET A 1 -19.50 0.81 -2.34
CA MET A 1 -18.97 1.81 -1.37
C MET A 1 -20.15 2.55 -0.75
N ASN A 2 -20.22 2.66 0.59
CA ASN A 2 -21.27 3.42 1.28
C ASN A 2 -21.02 4.95 1.20
N PRO A 3 -22.02 5.81 1.49
CA PRO A 3 -21.89 7.27 1.35
C PRO A 3 -20.82 7.89 2.27
N GLU A 4 -20.67 7.39 3.50
CA GLU A 4 -19.69 7.89 4.47
C GLU A 4 -18.26 7.61 4.01
N GLU A 5 -18.00 6.39 3.55
CA GLU A 5 -16.71 6.00 3.00
C GLU A 5 -16.38 6.78 1.73
N ARG A 6 -17.37 7.02 0.86
CA ARG A 6 -17.20 7.86 -0.32
C ARG A 6 -16.77 9.28 0.07
N SER A 7 -17.48 9.91 1.02
CA SER A 7 -17.17 11.26 1.50
C SER A 7 -15.76 11.35 2.10
N LEU A 8 -15.34 10.32 2.83
CA LEU A 8 -13.98 10.23 3.37
C LEU A 8 -12.94 10.17 2.25
N LEU A 9 -13.14 9.31 1.25
CA LEU A 9 -12.21 9.20 0.12
C LEU A 9 -12.17 10.49 -0.71
N GLU A 10 -13.30 11.16 -0.92
CA GLU A 10 -13.36 12.46 -1.60
C GLU A 10 -12.57 13.53 -0.83
N THR A 11 -12.65 13.53 0.50
CA THR A 11 -11.85 14.42 1.36
C THR A 11 -10.36 14.16 1.18
N LEU A 12 -9.92 12.91 1.28
CA LEU A 12 -8.53 12.52 1.07
C LEU A 12 -8.05 12.83 -0.36
N ASP A 13 -8.91 12.65 -1.35
CA ASP A 13 -8.61 12.95 -2.74
C ASP A 13 -8.37 14.45 -2.98
N VAL A 14 -9.22 15.29 -2.44
CA VAL A 14 -9.02 16.76 -2.50
C VAL A 14 -7.70 17.16 -1.85
N MET A 15 -7.37 16.58 -0.70
CA MET A 15 -6.10 16.84 -0.01
C MET A 15 -4.90 16.44 -0.88
N LEU A 16 -4.90 15.24 -1.43
CA LEU A 16 -3.81 14.73 -2.28
C LEU A 16 -3.65 15.49 -3.60
N ARG A 17 -4.67 16.18 -4.05
CA ARG A 17 -4.59 17.09 -5.22
C ARG A 17 -4.01 18.45 -4.89
N SER A 18 -3.94 18.82 -3.60
CA SER A 18 -3.34 20.07 -3.18
C SER A 18 -1.86 20.14 -3.61
N ARG A 19 -1.49 21.26 -4.23
CA ARG A 19 -0.10 21.49 -4.68
C ARG A 19 0.90 21.45 -3.52
N SER A 20 0.51 21.95 -2.35
CA SER A 20 1.36 21.97 -1.15
C SER A 20 1.62 20.57 -0.60
N ILE A 21 0.59 19.69 -0.60
CA ILE A 21 0.72 18.30 -0.15
C ILE A 21 1.52 17.50 -1.18
N ARG A 22 1.24 17.64 -2.46
CA ARG A 22 2.02 16.99 -3.53
C ARG A 22 3.49 17.35 -3.46
N ALA A 23 3.82 18.61 -3.23
CA ALA A 23 5.20 19.08 -3.10
C ALA A 23 5.98 18.39 -1.94
N GLN A 24 5.27 17.82 -0.96
CA GLN A 24 5.87 17.05 0.13
C GLN A 24 5.89 15.55 -0.15
N ILE A 25 4.88 15.00 -0.81
CA ILE A 25 4.78 13.56 -1.13
C ILE A 25 5.67 13.20 -2.32
N ASP A 26 5.72 14.04 -3.37
CA ASP A 26 6.48 13.75 -4.59
C ASP A 26 7.98 13.44 -4.32
N PRO A 27 8.70 14.20 -3.46
CA PRO A 27 10.09 13.86 -3.12
C PRO A 27 10.22 12.51 -2.39
N ILE A 28 9.24 12.11 -1.58
CA ILE A 28 9.22 10.80 -0.92
C ILE A 28 9.06 9.70 -1.99
N ALA A 29 8.06 9.83 -2.85
CA ALA A 29 7.82 8.88 -3.93
C ALA A 29 9.05 8.73 -4.85
N ASP A 30 9.70 9.83 -5.21
CA ASP A 30 10.90 9.82 -6.05
C ASP A 30 12.10 9.15 -5.35
N ARG A 31 12.23 9.30 -4.02
CA ARG A 31 13.25 8.62 -3.22
C ARG A 31 12.99 7.11 -3.17
N VAL A 32 11.75 6.70 -2.93
CA VAL A 32 11.35 5.27 -2.92
C VAL A 32 11.52 4.65 -4.30
N THR A 33 11.23 5.38 -5.38
CA THR A 33 11.47 4.92 -6.76
C THR A 33 12.96 4.62 -6.98
N ARG A 34 13.85 5.50 -6.54
CA ARG A 34 15.31 5.25 -6.63
C ARG A 34 15.74 4.06 -5.78
N SER A 35 15.15 3.90 -4.58
CA SER A 35 15.43 2.74 -3.73
C SER A 35 15.01 1.44 -4.41
N LEU A 36 13.81 1.40 -5.01
CA LEU A 36 13.36 0.23 -5.76
C LEU A 36 14.26 -0.07 -6.96
N ALA A 37 14.71 0.95 -7.68
CA ALA A 37 15.61 0.78 -8.83
C ALA A 37 16.97 0.16 -8.44
N SER A 38 17.45 0.40 -7.22
CA SER A 38 18.69 -0.20 -6.69
C SER A 38 18.55 -1.65 -6.25
N GLU A 39 17.32 -2.18 -6.18
CA GLU A 39 17.01 -3.54 -5.73
C GLU A 39 16.26 -4.32 -6.84
N PRO A 40 16.96 -4.83 -7.88
CA PRO A 40 16.32 -5.37 -9.09
C PRO A 40 15.32 -6.51 -8.84
N THR A 41 15.48 -7.22 -7.75
CA THR A 41 14.66 -8.38 -7.38
C THR A 41 13.46 -8.02 -6.49
N ALA A 42 13.40 -6.81 -5.93
CA ALA A 42 12.29 -6.37 -5.11
C ALA A 42 11.05 -6.09 -5.98
N ALA A 43 9.90 -6.63 -5.59
CA ALA A 43 8.63 -6.35 -6.24
C ALA A 43 8.07 -4.97 -5.87
N MET A 44 8.48 -4.42 -4.72
CA MET A 44 8.04 -3.11 -4.23
C MET A 44 9.05 -2.50 -3.27
N ALA A 45 8.93 -1.19 -3.08
CA ALA A 45 9.55 -0.44 -1.99
C ALA A 45 8.53 0.56 -1.43
N TRP A 46 8.75 1.02 -0.18
CA TRP A 46 7.83 1.93 0.48
C TRP A 46 8.52 2.78 1.56
N GLU A 47 7.90 3.91 1.88
CA GLU A 47 8.24 4.76 3.03
C GLU A 47 6.97 5.31 3.69
N PRO A 48 6.99 5.59 5.01
CA PRO A 48 5.89 6.28 5.67
C PRO A 48 5.81 7.73 5.19
N ILE A 49 4.58 8.25 5.11
CA ILE A 49 4.32 9.68 4.96
C ILE A 49 3.94 10.21 6.34
N PRO A 50 4.71 11.17 6.92
CA PRO A 50 4.32 11.79 8.18
C PRO A 50 2.93 12.42 8.08
N LEU A 51 2.05 12.17 9.05
CA LEU A 51 0.68 12.72 9.01
C LEU A 51 0.64 14.25 9.03
N SER A 52 1.68 14.90 9.55
CA SER A 52 1.85 16.36 9.50
C SER A 52 1.88 16.93 8.07
N VAL A 53 2.24 16.12 7.08
CA VAL A 53 2.19 16.49 5.65
C VAL A 53 0.78 16.92 5.23
N PHE A 54 -0.24 16.28 5.80
CA PHE A 54 -1.64 16.52 5.45
C PHE A 54 -2.28 17.69 6.22
N GLY A 55 -1.63 18.19 7.28
CA GLY A 55 -2.13 19.31 8.09
C GLY A 55 -3.35 18.96 8.94
N GLU A 56 -4.02 20.00 9.48
CA GLU A 56 -5.15 19.85 10.40
C GLU A 56 -6.43 19.29 9.76
N GLY A 57 -6.52 19.33 8.42
CA GLY A 57 -7.69 18.82 7.69
C GLY A 57 -7.75 17.30 7.54
N LEU A 58 -6.73 16.57 8.00
CA LEU A 58 -6.71 15.11 7.90
C LEU A 58 -7.82 14.49 8.77
N PRO A 59 -8.71 13.65 8.22
CA PRO A 59 -9.74 12.98 9.00
C PRO A 59 -9.15 12.17 10.17
N ALA A 60 -9.68 12.36 11.37
CA ALA A 60 -9.15 11.77 12.61
C ALA A 60 -9.08 10.23 12.61
N VAL A 61 -9.85 9.58 11.75
CA VAL A 61 -9.82 8.13 11.54
C VAL A 61 -8.52 7.66 10.87
N ILE A 62 -7.77 8.55 10.25
CA ILE A 62 -6.47 8.24 9.62
C ILE A 62 -5.38 8.34 10.67
N ARG A 63 -4.65 7.25 10.89
CA ARG A 63 -3.64 7.12 11.94
C ARG A 63 -2.24 6.80 11.42
N SER A 64 -2.13 6.37 10.16
CA SER A 64 -0.85 6.22 9.45
C SER A 64 -1.03 6.32 7.95
N SER A 65 0.04 6.66 7.24
CA SER A 65 0.04 6.78 5.78
C SER A 65 1.40 6.38 5.19
N TRP A 66 1.37 5.86 3.97
CA TRP A 66 2.52 5.30 3.29
C TRP A 66 2.50 5.61 1.80
N VAL A 67 3.67 5.72 1.21
CA VAL A 67 3.84 5.64 -0.24
C VAL A 67 4.49 4.32 -0.60
N PHE A 68 3.95 3.63 -1.58
CA PHE A 68 4.50 2.41 -2.17
C PHE A 68 4.82 2.65 -3.64
N ILE A 69 5.92 2.08 -4.08
CA ILE A 69 6.24 1.92 -5.49
C ILE A 69 6.20 0.43 -5.78
N LEU A 70 5.30 0.04 -6.66
CA LEU A 70 5.09 -1.34 -7.07
C LEU A 70 5.70 -1.51 -8.46
N ARG A 71 6.59 -2.48 -8.61
CA ARG A 71 7.37 -2.68 -9.84
C ARG A 71 6.51 -3.11 -11.01
N ALA A 72 6.80 -2.59 -12.19
CA ALA A 72 6.22 -3.03 -13.46
C ALA A 72 6.34 -4.55 -13.65
N GLY A 73 5.24 -5.19 -14.04
CA GLY A 73 5.16 -6.64 -14.26
C GLY A 73 5.11 -7.49 -12.99
N ALA A 74 5.19 -6.88 -11.80
CA ALA A 74 5.17 -7.62 -10.54
C ALA A 74 3.74 -7.94 -10.05
N THR A 75 3.62 -9.03 -9.32
CA THR A 75 2.50 -9.29 -8.40
C THR A 75 3.08 -9.35 -7.00
N THR A 76 2.50 -8.56 -6.11
CA THR A 76 2.92 -8.56 -4.71
C THR A 76 2.37 -9.75 -3.97
N GLY A 77 2.79 -10.53 -3.24
CA GLY A 77 2.09 -11.62 -2.51
C GLY A 77 0.81 -11.14 -1.84
N ALA A 78 -0.03 -12.07 -1.48
CA ALA A 78 -1.26 -11.79 -0.77
C ALA A 78 -0.97 -11.33 0.68
N GLU A 79 -1.68 -10.30 1.13
CA GLU A 79 -1.62 -9.80 2.49
C GLU A 79 -3.01 -9.38 2.97
N ARG A 80 -3.19 -9.23 4.29
CA ARG A 80 -4.36 -8.60 4.90
C ARG A 80 -3.98 -7.87 6.19
N HIS A 81 -4.79 -6.90 6.56
CA HIS A 81 -4.65 -6.16 7.80
C HIS A 81 -5.84 -6.48 8.74
N PRO A 82 -5.67 -7.33 9.76
CA PRO A 82 -6.79 -7.73 10.62
C PRO A 82 -7.33 -6.58 11.51
N ASN A 83 -6.53 -5.56 11.75
CA ASN A 83 -6.85 -4.47 12.67
C ASN A 83 -7.01 -3.10 12.00
N SER A 84 -6.98 -3.02 10.68
CA SER A 84 -7.03 -1.73 9.98
C SER A 84 -7.83 -1.80 8.69
N TYR A 85 -8.59 -0.74 8.42
CA TYR A 85 -8.95 -0.41 7.04
C TYR A 85 -7.71 0.10 6.32
N GLN A 86 -7.55 -0.31 5.06
CA GLN A 86 -6.59 0.28 4.14
C GLN A 86 -7.34 1.02 3.04
N ARG A 87 -7.09 2.32 2.92
CA ARG A 87 -7.60 3.15 1.83
C ARG A 87 -6.45 3.52 0.92
N MET A 88 -6.55 3.12 -0.33
CA MET A 88 -5.45 3.26 -1.27
C MET A 88 -5.89 4.03 -2.50
N VAL A 89 -5.04 4.94 -2.96
CA VAL A 89 -5.21 5.68 -4.21
C VAL A 89 -4.10 5.36 -5.19
N SER A 90 -4.46 5.27 -6.45
CA SER A 90 -3.49 5.31 -7.55
C SER A 90 -2.95 6.74 -7.68
N TYR A 91 -1.74 6.98 -7.21
CA TYR A 91 -1.13 8.31 -7.17
C TYR A 91 -0.43 8.67 -8.47
N ARG A 92 0.32 7.72 -9.07
CA ARG A 92 0.91 7.81 -10.41
C ARG A 92 0.80 6.45 -11.11
N ALA A 93 0.58 6.44 -12.41
CA ALA A 93 0.34 5.26 -13.24
C ALA A 93 -0.94 4.50 -12.88
N SER A 94 -0.99 3.20 -13.06
CA SER A 94 -2.16 2.35 -12.86
C SER A 94 -1.74 0.93 -12.49
N GLY A 95 -2.64 0.21 -11.83
CA GLY A 95 -2.47 -1.19 -11.46
C GLY A 95 -3.81 -1.79 -11.02
N ASP A 96 -3.81 -3.04 -10.66
CA ASP A 96 -4.98 -3.76 -10.18
C ASP A 96 -4.75 -4.18 -8.72
N LEU A 97 -5.52 -3.61 -7.77
CA LEU A 97 -5.56 -4.13 -6.43
C LEU A 97 -6.62 -5.22 -6.33
N GLN A 98 -6.20 -6.44 -6.39
CA GLN A 98 -7.09 -7.60 -6.31
C GLN A 98 -7.46 -7.87 -4.85
N THR A 99 -8.74 -8.15 -4.61
CA THR A 99 -9.27 -8.50 -3.28
C THR A 99 -9.91 -9.88 -3.32
N GLY A 100 -9.83 -10.64 -2.22
CA GLY A 100 -10.42 -11.98 -2.20
C GLY A 100 -9.63 -12.95 -1.32
N GLY A 101 -9.17 -14.05 -1.88
CA GLY A 101 -8.39 -15.10 -1.20
C GLY A 101 -8.75 -16.50 -1.71
N GLU A 102 -8.03 -17.51 -1.23
CA GLU A 102 -8.23 -18.93 -1.60
C GLU A 102 -8.25 -19.19 -3.13
N GLY A 103 -7.43 -18.42 -3.86
CA GLY A 103 -7.33 -18.53 -5.33
C GLY A 103 -8.42 -17.78 -6.10
N ILE A 104 -9.41 -17.19 -5.43
CA ILE A 104 -10.48 -16.40 -6.07
C ILE A 104 -10.21 -14.93 -5.82
N TRP A 105 -9.84 -14.19 -6.86
CA TRP A 105 -9.49 -12.78 -6.80
C TRP A 105 -10.46 -11.94 -7.61
N GLN A 106 -11.00 -10.89 -6.98
CA GLN A 106 -11.77 -9.85 -7.64
C GLN A 106 -10.81 -8.75 -8.08
N SER A 107 -10.78 -8.45 -9.37
CA SER A 107 -10.01 -7.35 -9.96
C SER A 107 -10.64 -5.99 -9.60
N ASN A 108 -9.79 -5.04 -9.18
CA ASN A 108 -10.16 -3.66 -8.93
C ASN A 108 -9.11 -2.75 -9.59
N PRO A 109 -9.21 -2.53 -10.91
CA PRO A 109 -8.25 -1.71 -11.64
C PRO A 109 -8.35 -0.25 -11.21
N LEU A 110 -7.21 0.35 -10.86
CA LEU A 110 -7.09 1.72 -10.41
C LEU A 110 -6.20 2.53 -11.35
N VAL A 111 -6.59 3.76 -11.60
CA VAL A 111 -5.88 4.70 -12.46
C VAL A 111 -5.60 6.02 -11.73
N SER A 112 -4.52 6.70 -12.09
CA SER A 112 -4.16 8.00 -11.51
C SER A 112 -4.77 9.19 -12.27
N ASP A 113 -5.61 8.95 -13.29
CA ASP A 113 -6.28 10.01 -14.05
C ASP A 113 -7.19 10.83 -13.13
N PRO A 114 -6.93 12.14 -12.93
CA PRO A 114 -7.76 12.99 -12.07
C PRO A 114 -9.18 13.20 -12.61
N GLY A 115 -9.43 12.95 -13.89
CA GLY A 115 -10.75 12.99 -14.51
C GLY A 115 -11.60 11.74 -14.28
N ALA A 116 -10.98 10.64 -13.85
CA ALA A 116 -11.71 9.41 -13.54
C ALA A 116 -12.52 9.54 -12.24
N GLY A 117 -13.64 8.80 -12.16
CA GLY A 117 -14.45 8.71 -10.95
C GLY A 117 -13.65 8.21 -9.74
N ILE A 118 -14.12 8.57 -8.54
CA ILE A 118 -13.42 8.23 -7.28
C ILE A 118 -13.19 6.73 -7.15
N GLU A 119 -14.15 5.91 -7.53
CA GLU A 119 -14.12 4.45 -7.49
C GLU A 119 -13.13 3.79 -8.47
N LYS A 120 -12.67 4.55 -9.47
CA LYS A 120 -11.62 4.12 -10.41
C LYS A 120 -10.22 4.56 -9.97
N ARG A 121 -10.12 5.40 -8.98
CA ARG A 121 -8.85 5.92 -8.47
C ARG A 121 -8.53 5.44 -7.06
N TRP A 122 -9.57 5.14 -6.28
CA TRP A 122 -9.50 4.75 -4.90
C TRP A 122 -10.13 3.40 -4.64
N ILE A 123 -9.58 2.67 -3.68
CA ILE A 123 -10.19 1.49 -3.09
C ILE A 123 -10.10 1.57 -1.58
N SER A 124 -11.12 1.05 -0.89
CA SER A 124 -11.13 0.83 0.54
C SER A 124 -11.22 -0.66 0.81
N VAL A 125 -10.19 -1.19 1.46
CA VAL A 125 -10.09 -2.61 1.84
C VAL A 125 -10.42 -2.72 3.32
N PRO A 126 -11.53 -3.40 3.69
CA PRO A 126 -11.89 -3.64 5.09
C PRO A 126 -10.87 -4.53 5.81
N PRO A 127 -10.85 -4.52 7.16
CA PRO A 127 -10.06 -5.48 7.94
C PRO A 127 -10.33 -6.93 7.53
N ASN A 128 -9.30 -7.75 7.60
CA ASN A 128 -9.33 -9.19 7.27
C ASN A 128 -9.58 -9.55 5.79
N VAL A 129 -9.72 -8.58 4.89
CA VAL A 129 -9.84 -8.86 3.46
C VAL A 129 -8.45 -9.07 2.86
N TRP A 130 -8.22 -10.24 2.30
CA TRP A 130 -7.02 -10.54 1.54
C TRP A 130 -6.93 -9.67 0.31
N HIS A 131 -5.75 -9.14 0.04
CA HIS A 131 -5.49 -8.35 -1.16
C HIS A 131 -4.05 -8.55 -1.65
N GLN A 132 -3.86 -8.28 -2.94
CA GLN A 132 -2.56 -8.26 -3.61
C GLN A 132 -2.60 -7.25 -4.75
N ALA A 133 -1.44 -6.73 -5.13
CA ALA A 133 -1.34 -5.86 -6.29
C ALA A 133 -0.80 -6.61 -7.51
N ALA A 134 -1.40 -6.38 -8.66
CA ALA A 134 -0.88 -6.78 -9.97
C ALA A 134 -0.57 -5.52 -10.80
N VAL A 135 0.68 -5.39 -11.24
CA VAL A 135 1.18 -4.20 -11.94
C VAL A 135 1.45 -4.55 -13.39
N SER A 136 1.01 -3.71 -14.32
CA SER A 136 1.23 -3.93 -15.75
C SER A 136 2.62 -3.46 -16.21
N ASP A 137 2.71 -2.50 -17.09
CA ASP A 137 3.90 -2.15 -17.87
C ASP A 137 4.76 -1.02 -17.28
N ARG A 138 4.26 -0.34 -16.26
CA ARG A 138 4.95 0.77 -15.58
C ARG A 138 4.87 0.65 -14.07
N ASP A 139 5.91 1.10 -13.38
CA ASP A 139 5.89 1.17 -11.91
C ASP A 139 4.67 1.97 -11.45
N TRP A 140 3.94 1.39 -10.50
CA TRP A 140 2.72 1.96 -9.96
C TRP A 140 3.01 2.61 -8.62
N VAL A 141 2.73 3.90 -8.51
CA VAL A 141 2.85 4.65 -7.26
C VAL A 141 1.49 4.72 -6.60
N VAL A 142 1.41 4.24 -5.38
CA VAL A 142 0.20 4.31 -4.57
C VAL A 142 0.47 5.03 -3.25
N VAL A 143 -0.56 5.73 -2.76
CA VAL A 143 -0.58 6.26 -1.40
C VAL A 143 -1.66 5.54 -0.63
N SER A 144 -1.33 5.04 0.55
CA SER A 144 -2.27 4.33 1.42
C SER A 144 -2.44 5.04 2.76
N PHE A 145 -3.62 4.85 3.35
CA PHE A 145 -4.02 5.38 4.65
C PHE A 145 -4.62 4.27 5.49
N HIS A 146 -4.23 4.22 6.76
CA HIS A 146 -4.67 3.19 7.70
C HIS A 146 -5.33 3.80 8.93
N THR A 147 -6.18 3.00 9.60
CA THR A 147 -6.96 3.43 10.77
C THR A 147 -6.26 3.18 12.10
N VAL A 148 -5.05 2.63 12.08
CA VAL A 148 -4.21 2.41 13.26
C VAL A 148 -2.87 3.10 13.10
N PRO A 149 -2.19 3.48 14.20
CA PRO A 149 -0.82 3.96 14.14
C PRO A 149 0.12 2.96 13.48
N ALA A 150 1.18 3.44 12.84
CA ALA A 150 2.12 2.62 12.09
C ALA A 150 2.69 1.44 12.91
N HIS A 151 3.02 1.66 14.19
CA HIS A 151 3.59 0.64 15.08
C HIS A 151 2.56 -0.41 15.54
N GLU A 152 1.26 -0.14 15.38
CA GLU A 152 0.18 -1.07 15.70
C GLU A 152 -0.33 -1.82 14.45
N LEU A 153 0.06 -1.39 13.25
CA LEU A 153 -0.43 -2.01 12.02
C LEU A 153 0.07 -3.46 11.92
N ILE A 154 -0.89 -4.38 11.90
CA ILE A 154 -0.64 -5.81 11.73
C ILE A 154 -0.79 -6.16 10.26
N GLU A 155 0.19 -6.90 9.74
CA GLU A 155 0.13 -7.53 8.44
C GLU A 155 0.14 -9.06 8.63
N GLU A 156 -0.76 -9.73 7.95
CA GLU A 156 -0.76 -11.18 7.83
C GLU A 156 -0.53 -11.58 6.38
N THR A 157 0.34 -12.55 6.16
CA THR A 157 0.60 -13.16 4.86
C THR A 157 0.36 -14.68 4.94
N PRO A 158 -0.02 -15.37 3.85
CA PRO A 158 -0.14 -16.83 3.86
C PRO A 158 1.20 -17.47 4.26
N ALA A 159 1.17 -18.51 5.08
CA ALA A 159 2.37 -19.28 5.39
C ALA A 159 2.67 -20.25 4.25
N ALA A 160 3.89 -20.21 3.72
CA ALA A 160 4.30 -21.01 2.56
C ALA A 160 4.23 -22.54 2.78
N GLU A 161 4.27 -22.98 4.04
CA GLU A 161 4.45 -24.39 4.39
C GLU A 161 3.18 -25.07 4.92
N ASP A 162 2.09 -24.32 5.10
CA ASP A 162 0.90 -24.83 5.80
C ASP A 162 -0.36 -24.15 5.26
N ALA A 163 -1.12 -24.85 4.44
CA ALA A 163 -2.38 -24.36 3.91
C ALA A 163 -3.34 -24.01 5.06
N GLY A 164 -3.66 -22.71 5.20
CA GLY A 164 -4.56 -22.19 6.23
C GLY A 164 -3.87 -21.50 7.41
N ARG A 165 -2.53 -21.53 7.52
CA ARG A 165 -1.80 -20.71 8.50
C ARG A 165 -1.37 -19.37 7.91
N THR A 166 -1.25 -18.37 8.78
CA THR A 166 -0.78 -17.04 8.42
C THR A 166 0.47 -16.70 9.20
N ARG A 167 1.39 -15.97 8.56
CA ARG A 167 2.48 -15.28 9.25
C ARG A 167 1.99 -13.88 9.61
N ARG A 168 2.17 -13.50 10.87
CA ARG A 168 1.80 -12.18 11.38
C ARG A 168 3.05 -11.38 11.71
N ARG A 169 3.07 -10.11 11.30
CA ARG A 169 4.12 -9.16 11.68
C ARG A 169 3.53 -7.78 11.96
N HIS A 170 4.24 -6.97 12.74
CA HIS A 170 4.01 -5.53 12.77
C HIS A 170 4.74 -4.87 11.61
N TYR A 171 4.12 -3.88 11.01
CA TYR A 171 4.67 -3.20 9.83
C TYR A 171 5.93 -2.38 10.16
N VAL A 172 6.02 -1.88 11.40
CA VAL A 172 7.15 -1.10 11.93
C VAL A 172 7.51 -1.62 13.30
N VAL A 173 8.80 -1.83 13.56
CA VAL A 173 9.29 -2.19 14.89
C VAL A 173 9.23 -0.96 15.81
N ALA A 174 8.75 -1.15 17.04
CA ALA A 174 8.33 -0.10 17.98
C ALA A 174 9.47 0.70 18.65
N ASP A 175 10.70 0.70 18.15
CA ASP A 175 11.84 1.28 18.86
C ASP A 175 12.18 2.74 18.50
N GLY A 176 11.35 3.43 17.74
CA GLY A 176 11.53 4.88 17.49
C GLY A 176 12.84 5.27 16.81
N SER A 177 13.71 4.34 16.50
CA SER A 177 14.90 4.59 15.69
C SER A 177 14.47 4.83 14.25
N ALA A 178 15.00 5.89 13.67
CA ALA A 178 14.82 6.23 12.27
C ALA A 178 15.00 4.96 11.44
N LEU A 179 13.92 4.56 10.76
CA LEU A 179 13.82 3.51 9.76
C LEU A 179 15.19 2.95 9.35
N GLU A 180 15.70 1.99 10.10
CA GLU A 180 16.67 1.09 9.50
C GLU A 180 15.93 0.44 8.34
N LYS A 181 16.47 0.64 7.15
CA LYS A 181 16.03 -0.04 5.92
C LYS A 181 16.00 -1.52 6.25
N VAL A 182 14.82 -2.01 6.60
CA VAL A 182 14.61 -3.45 6.73
C VAL A 182 14.93 -3.99 5.35
N ASN A 183 16.03 -4.70 5.26
CA ASN A 183 16.54 -5.26 4.02
C ASN A 183 15.48 -6.25 3.52
N LEU A 184 14.59 -5.76 2.64
CA LEU A 184 13.46 -6.49 2.09
C LEU A 184 13.90 -7.71 1.30
N SER A 185 15.18 -7.74 0.87
CA SER A 185 15.76 -8.87 0.15
C SER A 185 15.72 -10.17 0.96
N GLU A 186 15.98 -10.15 2.26
CA GLU A 186 15.99 -11.38 3.06
C GLU A 186 14.59 -11.87 3.47
N LYS A 187 13.57 -11.04 3.48
CA LYS A 187 12.22 -11.40 3.93
C LYS A 187 11.24 -11.80 2.82
N LEU A 188 11.53 -11.47 1.55
CA LEU A 188 10.70 -11.85 0.41
C LEU A 188 11.21 -13.09 -0.33
N PHE A 189 12.44 -13.57 -0.06
CA PHE A 189 13.11 -14.65 -0.81
C PHE A 189 12.93 -16.07 -0.26
N GLY A 190 12.03 -16.30 0.66
CA GLY A 190 11.62 -17.68 0.99
C GLY A 190 10.84 -18.39 -0.12
N TRP A 191 10.58 -17.75 -1.27
CA TRP A 191 9.64 -18.26 -2.29
C TRP A 191 10.27 -18.84 -3.55
N ASN A 192 11.58 -18.77 -3.74
CA ASN A 192 12.21 -19.30 -4.98
C ASN A 192 13.41 -20.21 -4.72
N LYS A 193 13.21 -21.32 -3.99
CA LYS A 193 14.10 -22.48 -4.08
C LYS A 193 13.31 -23.76 -3.86
N ALA A 194 12.54 -24.16 -4.84
CA ALA A 194 12.16 -25.55 -5.08
C ALA A 194 11.76 -25.70 -6.55
N SER A 195 12.69 -26.02 -7.40
CA SER A 195 12.55 -26.83 -8.60
C SER A 195 13.87 -26.84 -9.37
N SER A 196 14.67 -27.82 -9.12
CA SER A 196 15.53 -28.53 -10.08
C SER A 196 15.56 -29.99 -9.67
#